data_86c6525cfa9b6f0be43b4898392746ef
#
_entry.id   86c6525cfa9b6f0be43b4898392746ef
#
_cell.length_a   1.000
_cell.length_b   1.000
_cell.length_c   1.000
_cell.angle_alpha   90.00
_cell.angle_beta   90.00
_cell.angle_gamma   90.00
#
_symmetry.space_group_name_H-M   'P 1'
#
loop_
_entity.id
_entity.type
_entity.pdbx_description
1 polymer ?
#
loop_
_entity_poly.entity_id
_entity_poly.type
_entity_poly.pdbx_seq_one_letter_code
_entity_poly.pdbx_strand_id
1 'polypeptide(L)'
;MEYQDYYDKFYHKVTGVTGVCVYKTAMHGEEYPLTIGQTYNVRYLAMFRSCSRVVLEGDRREYQSHCFKLYENGKPLEITAERFTAPYLRDWHVEDDYRFDKIPRCLNKAAEEYKVHILWTALRGSRKWGYSFPKSDWDIWFLYCHEPKWYDSTNKTDAIEQVYEGNIDMVGWDIIKSFEEMKKGNPLILNWLTSRSDWTTDNSFIHELMPLIPQCFDAKTAIAYYYNTHIALNDIDYKNCEYSLKQFFYYLRGILSCKWIEEKNSLPPYVYKMYEELLGDSEISHEIRHIWYILTLRVPREDYKVSSQLIDYAKEQANYYKQIALGVSEFKVPDDICQQLDAIAEKTIHRISTE
;
A
#
# COMPACT_ATOMS: atom_id res chain seq x y z
N MET A 1 13.99 21.43 -0.45
CA MET A 1 12.79 22.20 -0.06
C MET A 1 12.86 22.35 1.45
N GLU A 2 12.87 23.57 1.97
CA GLU A 2 12.78 23.73 3.42
C GLU A 2 11.47 23.17 3.92
N TYR A 3 11.44 22.67 5.16
CA TYR A 3 10.26 22.07 5.78
C TYR A 3 9.03 23.00 5.73
N GLN A 4 9.27 24.28 5.75
CA GLN A 4 8.24 25.31 5.67
C GLN A 4 7.58 25.36 4.29
N ASP A 5 8.35 25.26 3.21
CA ASP A 5 7.84 25.25 1.83
C ASP A 5 6.91 24.05 1.58
N TYR A 6 7.19 22.92 2.25
CA TYR A 6 6.33 21.74 2.19
C TYR A 6 4.94 22.02 2.77
N TYR A 7 4.87 22.50 4.02
CA TYR A 7 3.58 22.77 4.65
C TYR A 7 2.81 23.89 3.93
N ASP A 8 3.49 24.96 3.50
CA ASP A 8 2.85 26.05 2.77
C ASP A 8 2.22 25.57 1.44
N LYS A 9 2.74 24.48 0.87
CA LYS A 9 2.23 23.90 -0.37
C LYS A 9 1.05 22.93 -0.16
N PHE A 10 1.07 22.15 0.92
CA PHE A 10 0.14 21.02 1.12
C PHE A 10 -0.89 21.24 2.21
N TYR A 11 -0.72 22.25 3.02
CA TYR A 11 -1.60 22.59 4.12
C TYR A 11 -2.10 24.02 4.01
N HIS A 12 -3.22 24.27 4.65
CA HIS A 12 -3.67 25.64 4.88
C HIS A 12 -2.96 26.20 6.10
N LYS A 13 -2.19 27.26 5.91
CA LYS A 13 -1.64 28.02 7.02
C LYS A 13 -2.78 28.69 7.77
N VAL A 14 -2.83 28.50 9.07
CA VAL A 14 -3.89 29.06 9.92
C VAL A 14 -3.30 29.99 10.97
N THR A 15 -4.08 30.97 11.40
CA THR A 15 -3.73 31.92 12.45
C THR A 15 -4.85 32.00 13.47
N GLY A 16 -4.51 32.14 14.75
CA GLY A 16 -5.51 32.17 15.82
C GLY A 16 -6.22 30.85 16.08
N VAL A 17 -5.66 29.74 15.53
CA VAL A 17 -6.20 28.40 15.76
C VAL A 17 -5.44 27.71 16.88
N THR A 18 -6.18 27.14 17.83
CA THR A 18 -5.64 26.34 18.93
C THR A 18 -6.31 24.97 18.96
N GLY A 19 -5.60 23.98 19.47
CA GLY A 19 -6.12 22.62 19.67
C GLY A 19 -5.92 22.17 21.11
N VAL A 20 -7.00 21.81 21.79
CA VAL A 20 -6.93 21.14 23.09
C VAL A 20 -6.81 19.65 22.83
N CYS A 21 -5.73 19.04 23.28
CA CYS A 21 -5.52 17.61 23.14
C CYS A 21 -6.57 16.84 23.96
N VAL A 22 -7.36 16.01 23.29
CA VAL A 22 -8.39 15.15 23.91
C VAL A 22 -8.05 13.66 23.75
N TYR A 23 -7.17 13.36 22.84
CA TYR A 23 -6.73 12.00 22.54
C TYR A 23 -5.27 12.02 22.05
N LYS A 24 -4.46 11.03 22.42
CA LYS A 24 -3.04 11.02 22.05
C LYS A 24 -2.63 9.85 21.18
N THR A 25 -3.58 9.01 20.78
CA THR A 25 -3.31 7.81 19.96
C THR A 25 -3.80 8.03 18.54
N ALA A 26 -2.94 7.77 17.55
CA ALA A 26 -3.32 7.75 16.15
C ALA A 26 -4.30 6.61 15.83
N MET A 27 -5.05 6.72 14.74
CA MET A 27 -5.98 5.67 14.29
C MET A 27 -5.30 4.30 14.08
N HIS A 28 -3.99 4.28 13.91
CA HIS A 28 -3.19 3.06 13.74
C HIS A 28 -2.53 2.57 15.03
N GLY A 29 -2.92 3.14 16.19
CA GLY A 29 -2.44 2.70 17.50
C GLY A 29 -1.13 3.34 17.98
N GLU A 30 -0.50 4.21 17.17
CA GLU A 30 0.70 4.95 17.56
C GLU A 30 0.36 6.04 18.59
N GLU A 31 1.15 6.15 19.66
CA GLU A 31 1.00 7.22 20.63
C GLU A 31 1.81 8.47 20.22
N TYR A 32 1.14 9.59 20.15
CA TYR A 32 1.76 10.89 19.96
C TYR A 32 2.31 11.46 21.30
N PRO A 33 3.40 12.22 21.27
CA PRO A 33 3.96 12.89 22.45
C PRO A 33 3.12 14.12 22.84
N LEU A 34 1.84 13.91 23.04
CA LEU A 34 0.86 14.92 23.42
C LEU A 34 0.42 14.72 24.87
N THR A 35 0.07 15.81 25.54
CA THR A 35 -0.51 15.78 26.87
C THR A 35 -2.01 16.07 26.79
N ILE A 36 -2.83 15.12 27.24
CA ILE A 36 -4.30 15.29 27.28
C ILE A 36 -4.66 16.48 28.15
N GLY A 37 -5.56 17.34 27.66
CA GLY A 37 -5.98 18.57 28.31
C GLY A 37 -5.09 19.77 27.99
N GLN A 38 -3.91 19.60 27.46
CA GLN A 38 -3.02 20.70 27.07
C GLN A 38 -3.51 21.37 25.79
N THR A 39 -3.35 22.69 25.73
CA THR A 39 -3.65 23.52 24.55
C THR A 39 -2.36 23.75 23.75
N TYR A 40 -2.44 23.56 22.45
CA TYR A 40 -1.36 23.73 21.49
C TYR A 40 -1.77 24.76 20.43
N ASN A 41 -0.85 25.59 19.99
CA ASN A 41 -1.06 26.46 18.84
C ASN A 41 -0.96 25.62 17.56
N VAL A 42 -1.92 25.79 16.66
CA VAL A 42 -1.96 25.13 15.36
C VAL A 42 -1.41 26.08 14.31
N ARG A 43 -0.42 25.61 13.54
CA ARG A 43 0.19 26.39 12.46
C ARG A 43 -0.39 26.05 11.09
N TYR A 44 -0.67 24.76 10.87
CA TYR A 44 -1.22 24.27 9.62
C TYR A 44 -2.33 23.24 9.87
N LEU A 45 -3.30 23.23 8.96
CA LEU A 45 -4.41 22.30 8.98
C LEU A 45 -4.76 21.90 7.56
N ALA A 46 -5.00 20.60 7.34
CA ALA A 46 -5.49 20.11 6.07
C ALA A 46 -6.44 18.92 6.26
N MET A 47 -7.45 18.87 5.41
CA MET A 47 -8.34 17.74 5.26
C MET A 47 -7.86 16.89 4.09
N PHE A 48 -7.51 15.65 4.38
CA PHE A 48 -7.18 14.63 3.42
C PHE A 48 -8.37 13.67 3.28
N ARG A 49 -8.36 12.81 2.28
CA ARG A 49 -9.45 11.90 1.97
C ARG A 49 -9.88 10.98 3.12
N SER A 50 -8.91 10.46 3.86
CA SER A 50 -9.15 9.50 4.94
C SER A 50 -9.07 10.10 6.34
N CYS A 51 -8.51 11.30 6.48
CA CYS A 51 -8.33 11.96 7.76
C CYS A 51 -8.02 13.44 7.56
N SER A 52 -8.26 14.24 8.57
CA SER A 52 -7.70 15.59 8.65
C SER A 52 -6.48 15.61 9.57
N ARG A 53 -5.54 16.49 9.26
CA ARG A 53 -4.25 16.60 9.95
C ARG A 53 -3.99 18.01 10.43
N VAL A 54 -3.25 18.08 11.52
CA VAL A 54 -2.86 19.29 12.23
C VAL A 54 -1.35 19.29 12.37
N VAL A 55 -0.72 20.44 12.12
CA VAL A 55 0.69 20.68 12.43
C VAL A 55 0.76 21.75 13.50
N LEU A 56 1.45 21.45 14.60
CA LEU A 56 1.57 22.34 15.74
C LEU A 56 2.70 23.35 15.54
N GLU A 57 2.60 24.49 16.19
CA GLU A 57 3.67 25.48 16.17
C GLU A 57 4.90 24.96 16.92
N GLY A 58 6.07 25.06 16.29
CA GLY A 58 7.33 24.56 16.86
C GLY A 58 7.54 23.05 16.76
N ASP A 59 6.59 22.30 16.20
CA ASP A 59 6.71 20.87 15.93
C ASP A 59 6.64 20.58 14.43
N ARG A 60 7.40 19.57 14.00
CA ARG A 60 7.46 19.14 12.60
C ARG A 60 6.60 17.92 12.30
N ARG A 61 5.84 17.43 13.28
CA ARG A 61 4.98 16.26 13.13
C ARG A 61 3.61 16.63 12.60
N GLU A 62 3.04 15.69 11.88
CA GLU A 62 1.66 15.74 11.43
C GLU A 62 0.79 14.92 12.39
N TYR A 63 -0.12 15.56 13.08
CA TYR A 63 -1.03 14.93 14.00
C TYR A 63 -2.40 14.72 13.36
N GLN A 64 -3.08 13.64 13.69
CA GLN A 64 -4.47 13.45 13.26
C GLN A 64 -5.39 14.38 14.05
N SER A 65 -6.30 15.06 13.35
CA SER A 65 -7.14 16.10 13.95
C SER A 65 -8.10 15.60 15.04
N HIS A 66 -8.48 14.30 15.01
CA HIS A 66 -9.33 13.73 16.06
C HIS A 66 -8.66 13.75 17.45
N CYS A 67 -7.34 13.93 17.49
CA CYS A 67 -6.62 14.11 18.75
C CYS A 67 -6.91 15.46 19.44
N PHE A 68 -7.58 16.38 18.75
CA PHE A 68 -7.80 17.74 19.24
C PHE A 68 -9.26 18.18 19.15
N LYS A 69 -9.69 18.96 20.15
CA LYS A 69 -10.80 19.90 19.98
C LYS A 69 -10.22 21.22 19.51
N LEU A 70 -10.58 21.61 18.29
CA LEU A 70 -10.02 22.79 17.62
C LEU A 70 -10.88 24.03 17.88
N TYR A 71 -10.21 25.17 18.02
CA TYR A 71 -10.83 26.46 18.23
C TYR A 71 -10.15 27.51 17.36
N GLU A 72 -10.94 28.40 16.75
CA GLU A 72 -10.45 29.56 16.01
C GLU A 72 -10.90 30.81 16.72
N ASN A 73 -9.96 31.63 17.18
CA ASN A 73 -10.26 32.85 17.97
C ASN A 73 -11.20 32.58 19.16
N GLY A 74 -10.99 31.42 19.82
CA GLY A 74 -11.77 30.99 20.98
C GLY A 74 -13.13 30.36 20.68
N LYS A 75 -13.54 30.27 19.42
CA LYS A 75 -14.78 29.62 19.03
C LYS A 75 -14.48 28.20 18.48
N PRO A 76 -15.34 27.21 18.73
CA PRO A 76 -15.16 25.88 18.15
C PRO A 76 -14.96 25.92 16.61
N LEU A 77 -13.93 25.25 16.13
CA LEU A 77 -13.61 25.16 14.70
C LEU A 77 -13.99 23.77 14.21
N GLU A 78 -14.87 23.73 13.22
CA GLU A 78 -15.18 22.50 12.46
C GLU A 78 -14.32 22.44 11.19
N ILE A 79 -13.71 21.28 10.96
CA ILE A 79 -12.94 21.03 9.75
C ILE A 79 -13.91 20.63 8.64
N THR A 80 -14.15 21.53 7.70
CA THR A 80 -15.00 21.27 6.53
C THR A 80 -14.17 21.08 5.28
N ALA A 81 -14.66 20.24 4.35
CA ALA A 81 -14.00 20.00 3.07
C ALA A 81 -13.85 21.29 2.25
N GLU A 82 -14.85 22.16 2.27
CA GLU A 82 -14.84 23.43 1.54
C GLU A 82 -13.66 24.32 1.94
N ARG A 83 -13.35 24.36 3.23
CA ARG A 83 -12.34 25.28 3.78
C ARG A 83 -10.93 24.66 3.83
N PHE A 84 -10.81 23.39 4.17
CA PHE A 84 -9.55 22.76 4.56
C PHE A 84 -9.12 21.59 3.68
N THR A 85 -9.84 21.28 2.57
CA THR A 85 -9.31 20.30 1.61
C THR A 85 -7.91 20.68 1.19
N ALA A 86 -6.96 19.76 1.39
CA ALA A 86 -5.57 19.99 1.06
C ALA A 86 -5.44 20.52 -0.39
N PRO A 87 -4.68 21.59 -0.63
CA PRO A 87 -4.67 22.30 -1.91
C PRO A 87 -4.43 21.41 -3.12
N TYR A 88 -3.63 20.37 -2.97
CA TYR A 88 -3.35 19.41 -4.05
C TYR A 88 -4.48 18.39 -4.29
N LEU A 89 -5.46 18.30 -3.39
CA LEU A 89 -6.61 17.39 -3.53
C LEU A 89 -7.78 17.99 -4.32
N ARG A 90 -7.68 19.24 -4.76
CA ARG A 90 -8.76 19.89 -5.54
C ARG A 90 -9.10 19.16 -6.84
N ASP A 91 -8.18 18.36 -7.37
CA ASP A 91 -8.37 17.55 -8.57
C ASP A 91 -8.82 16.10 -8.29
N TRP A 92 -9.10 15.77 -7.04
CA TRP A 92 -9.34 14.37 -6.60
C TRP A 92 -10.79 13.89 -6.72
N HIS A 93 -11.75 14.74 -7.12
CA HIS A 93 -13.09 14.26 -7.45
C HIS A 93 -13.10 13.21 -8.57
N VAL A 94 -12.05 13.19 -9.39
CA VAL A 94 -11.85 12.15 -10.40
C VAL A 94 -11.66 10.76 -9.77
N GLU A 95 -11.11 10.67 -8.54
CA GLU A 95 -10.89 9.37 -7.89
C GLU A 95 -12.16 8.73 -7.33
N ASP A 96 -13.12 9.53 -6.91
CA ASP A 96 -14.41 9.01 -6.43
C ASP A 96 -15.18 8.34 -7.56
N ASP A 97 -15.13 8.92 -8.75
CA ASP A 97 -15.64 8.31 -9.98
C ASP A 97 -15.02 6.94 -10.25
N TYR A 98 -13.69 6.82 -10.13
CA TYR A 98 -13.04 5.54 -10.32
C TYR A 98 -13.44 4.52 -9.25
N ARG A 99 -13.42 4.92 -7.99
CA ARG A 99 -13.62 4.02 -6.86
C ARG A 99 -15.05 3.51 -6.76
N PHE A 100 -16.03 4.38 -6.95
CA PHE A 100 -17.45 4.06 -6.71
C PHE A 100 -18.24 3.74 -7.97
N ASP A 101 -17.71 4.01 -9.15
CA ASP A 101 -18.41 3.78 -10.41
C ASP A 101 -17.57 2.97 -11.41
N LYS A 102 -16.44 3.49 -11.89
CA LYS A 102 -15.69 2.88 -13.00
C LYS A 102 -15.10 1.52 -12.65
N ILE A 103 -14.44 1.38 -11.51
CA ILE A 103 -13.85 0.09 -11.11
C ILE A 103 -14.92 -0.97 -10.88
N PRO A 104 -16.00 -0.71 -10.11
CA PRO A 104 -17.11 -1.67 -10.01
C PRO A 104 -17.69 -2.09 -11.37
N ARG A 105 -17.89 -1.15 -12.30
CA ARG A 105 -18.36 -1.48 -13.66
C ARG A 105 -17.36 -2.36 -14.41
N CYS A 106 -16.07 -2.07 -14.33
CA CYS A 106 -15.05 -2.88 -14.99
C CYS A 106 -14.97 -4.30 -14.40
N LEU A 107 -15.11 -4.43 -13.08
CA LEU A 107 -15.15 -5.74 -12.41
C LEU A 107 -16.38 -6.54 -12.83
N ASN A 108 -17.56 -5.93 -12.84
CA ASN A 108 -18.80 -6.58 -13.32
C ASN A 108 -18.68 -7.01 -14.78
N LYS A 109 -18.17 -6.13 -15.64
CA LYS A 109 -17.93 -6.46 -17.05
C LYS A 109 -16.97 -7.64 -17.21
N ALA A 110 -15.88 -7.68 -16.45
CA ALA A 110 -14.95 -8.81 -16.46
C ALA A 110 -15.64 -10.10 -15.98
N ALA A 111 -16.44 -10.03 -14.91
CA ALA A 111 -17.19 -11.18 -14.41
C ALA A 111 -18.13 -11.75 -15.46
N GLU A 112 -18.88 -10.90 -16.17
CA GLU A 112 -19.80 -11.29 -17.26
C GLU A 112 -19.06 -11.86 -18.47
N GLU A 113 -18.01 -11.18 -18.94
CA GLU A 113 -17.26 -11.54 -20.14
C GLU A 113 -16.56 -12.90 -20.00
N TYR A 114 -15.92 -13.12 -18.84
CA TYR A 114 -15.19 -14.35 -18.54
C TYR A 114 -16.03 -15.42 -17.85
N LYS A 115 -17.28 -15.13 -17.53
CA LYS A 115 -18.21 -16.03 -16.80
C LYS A 115 -17.58 -16.52 -15.51
N VAL A 116 -17.12 -15.59 -14.68
CA VAL A 116 -16.46 -15.83 -13.39
C VAL A 116 -17.18 -15.14 -12.27
N HIS A 117 -17.03 -15.67 -11.05
CA HIS A 117 -17.49 -15.07 -9.82
C HIS A 117 -16.31 -14.45 -9.08
N ILE A 118 -16.33 -13.13 -8.87
CA ILE A 118 -15.26 -12.43 -8.16
C ILE A 118 -15.44 -12.60 -6.67
N LEU A 119 -14.45 -13.21 -6.01
CA LEU A 119 -14.45 -13.55 -4.60
C LEU A 119 -13.80 -12.47 -3.74
N TRP A 120 -12.72 -11.85 -4.24
CA TRP A 120 -11.95 -10.85 -3.53
C TRP A 120 -11.29 -9.87 -4.49
N THR A 121 -11.04 -8.65 -4.04
CA THR A 121 -10.34 -7.63 -4.82
C THR A 121 -9.30 -6.94 -3.96
N ALA A 122 -8.23 -6.48 -4.57
CA ALA A 122 -7.20 -5.70 -3.88
C ALA A 122 -6.56 -4.67 -4.80
N LEU A 123 -6.17 -3.54 -4.21
CA LEU A 123 -5.27 -2.60 -4.89
C LEU A 123 -3.88 -3.21 -5.00
N ARG A 124 -3.23 -2.98 -6.13
CA ARG A 124 -1.81 -3.24 -6.37
C ARG A 124 -1.09 -1.96 -6.83
N GLY A 125 0.15 -2.06 -7.26
CA GLY A 125 0.91 -0.93 -7.81
C GLY A 125 1.13 0.24 -6.85
N SER A 126 1.28 1.43 -7.40
CA SER A 126 1.64 2.63 -6.64
C SER A 126 0.61 3.02 -5.57
N ARG A 127 -0.67 2.76 -5.82
CA ARG A 127 -1.78 3.04 -4.88
C ARG A 127 -1.71 2.13 -3.65
N LYS A 128 -1.39 0.85 -3.86
CA LYS A 128 -1.17 -0.10 -2.76
C LYS A 128 0.00 0.31 -1.88
N TRP A 129 1.08 0.79 -2.50
CA TRP A 129 2.32 1.10 -1.80
C TRP A 129 2.39 2.54 -1.28
N GLY A 130 1.36 3.37 -1.53
CA GLY A 130 1.21 4.70 -0.96
C GLY A 130 2.09 5.78 -1.61
N TYR A 131 2.53 5.60 -2.86
CA TYR A 131 3.24 6.64 -3.62
C TYR A 131 2.55 7.00 -4.94
N SER A 132 1.24 6.79 -5.02
CA SER A 132 0.43 7.24 -6.14
C SER A 132 0.20 8.75 -6.10
N PHE A 133 -0.11 9.30 -7.25
CA PHE A 133 -0.62 10.66 -7.42
C PHE A 133 -1.98 10.59 -8.17
N PRO A 134 -2.76 11.69 -8.28
CA PRO A 134 -4.13 11.66 -8.81
C PRO A 134 -4.30 10.99 -10.19
N LYS A 135 -3.30 11.11 -11.07
CA LYS A 135 -3.33 10.50 -12.41
C LYS A 135 -2.60 9.15 -12.50
N SER A 136 -2.23 8.55 -11.37
CA SER A 136 -1.67 7.19 -11.36
C SER A 136 -2.71 6.19 -11.80
N ASP A 137 -2.24 5.14 -12.48
CA ASP A 137 -3.07 4.03 -12.88
C ASP A 137 -3.74 3.36 -11.68
N TRP A 138 -4.88 2.77 -11.91
CA TRP A 138 -5.58 1.93 -10.97
C TRP A 138 -5.24 0.48 -11.26
N ASP A 139 -4.27 -0.02 -10.54
CA ASP A 139 -3.86 -1.42 -10.62
C ASP A 139 -4.72 -2.23 -9.66
N ILE A 140 -5.58 -3.10 -10.20
CA ILE A 140 -6.52 -3.95 -9.45
C ILE A 140 -6.14 -5.40 -9.63
N TRP A 141 -6.10 -6.13 -8.56
CA TRP A 141 -6.08 -7.58 -8.55
C TRP A 141 -7.42 -8.10 -8.08
N PHE A 142 -7.91 -9.19 -8.68
CA PHE A 142 -9.10 -9.88 -8.23
C PHE A 142 -8.91 -11.39 -8.23
N LEU A 143 -9.45 -12.01 -7.19
CA LEU A 143 -9.56 -13.44 -7.04
C LEU A 143 -10.93 -13.85 -7.57
N TYR A 144 -10.97 -14.88 -8.39
CA TYR A 144 -12.21 -15.38 -8.97
C TYR A 144 -12.28 -16.91 -8.95
N CYS A 145 -13.46 -17.43 -9.15
CA CYS A 145 -13.67 -18.82 -9.55
C CYS A 145 -14.69 -18.93 -10.68
N HIS A 146 -14.63 -20.04 -11.39
CA HIS A 146 -15.63 -20.42 -12.37
C HIS A 146 -16.70 -21.31 -11.74
N GLU A 147 -17.75 -21.60 -12.51
CA GLU A 147 -18.68 -22.69 -12.15
C GLU A 147 -17.98 -24.06 -12.16
N PRO A 148 -18.45 -25.04 -11.34
CA PRO A 148 -17.79 -26.34 -11.18
C PRO A 148 -17.47 -27.05 -12.52
N LYS A 149 -18.38 -27.04 -13.47
CA LYS A 149 -18.22 -27.68 -14.78
C LYS A 149 -17.02 -27.16 -15.59
N TRP A 150 -16.59 -25.92 -15.33
CA TRP A 150 -15.42 -25.37 -16.02
C TRP A 150 -14.14 -26.10 -15.64
N TYR A 151 -14.04 -26.53 -14.37
CA TYR A 151 -12.86 -27.24 -13.85
C TYR A 151 -12.68 -28.65 -14.42
N ASP A 152 -13.73 -29.22 -15.04
CA ASP A 152 -13.65 -30.50 -15.74
C ASP A 152 -13.02 -30.36 -17.13
N SER A 153 -12.88 -29.16 -17.67
CA SER A 153 -12.32 -28.93 -19.00
C SER A 153 -10.80 -29.03 -19.02
N THR A 154 -10.22 -29.38 -20.17
CA THR A 154 -8.76 -29.46 -20.37
C THR A 154 -8.13 -28.14 -20.81
N ASN A 155 -8.93 -27.21 -21.37
CA ASN A 155 -8.48 -25.88 -21.82
C ASN A 155 -8.81 -24.83 -20.78
N LYS A 156 -7.91 -24.60 -19.82
CA LYS A 156 -8.10 -23.66 -18.71
C LYS A 156 -7.20 -22.45 -18.87
N THR A 157 -7.79 -21.27 -18.63
CA THR A 157 -7.03 -20.03 -18.40
C THR A 157 -7.10 -19.76 -16.90
N ASP A 158 -5.96 -19.70 -16.24
CA ASP A 158 -5.84 -19.50 -14.80
C ASP A 158 -5.54 -18.04 -14.41
N ALA A 159 -5.47 -17.16 -15.40
CA ALA A 159 -5.27 -15.73 -15.22
C ALA A 159 -6.01 -14.92 -16.29
N ILE A 160 -6.56 -13.81 -15.87
CA ILE A 160 -7.20 -12.79 -16.71
C ILE A 160 -6.39 -11.50 -16.57
N GLU A 161 -5.88 -10.96 -17.68
CA GLU A 161 -5.16 -9.70 -17.71
C GLU A 161 -5.77 -8.78 -18.75
N GLN A 162 -6.26 -7.62 -18.30
CA GLN A 162 -6.93 -6.64 -19.16
C GLN A 162 -6.77 -5.22 -18.64
N VAL A 163 -6.82 -4.26 -19.57
CA VAL A 163 -6.93 -2.83 -19.29
C VAL A 163 -8.30 -2.35 -19.71
N TYR A 164 -9.02 -1.71 -18.81
CA TYR A 164 -10.34 -1.13 -19.05
C TYR A 164 -10.32 0.37 -18.80
N GLU A 165 -11.11 1.12 -19.59
CA GLU A 165 -11.34 2.56 -19.39
C GLU A 165 -10.08 3.37 -19.06
N GLY A 166 -9.14 3.40 -19.99
CA GLY A 166 -7.95 4.27 -19.92
C GLY A 166 -6.88 3.76 -18.96
N ASN A 167 -6.91 4.15 -17.70
CA ASN A 167 -5.86 3.86 -16.75
C ASN A 167 -6.27 2.88 -15.62
N ILE A 168 -7.22 1.99 -15.89
CA ILE A 168 -7.54 0.85 -15.03
C ILE A 168 -6.86 -0.40 -15.61
N ASP A 169 -5.94 -0.97 -14.86
CA ASP A 169 -5.23 -2.20 -15.17
C ASP A 169 -5.68 -3.30 -14.20
N MET A 170 -6.32 -4.35 -14.72
CA MET A 170 -6.90 -5.41 -13.92
C MET A 170 -6.26 -6.75 -14.23
N VAL A 171 -5.89 -7.48 -13.19
CA VAL A 171 -5.39 -8.86 -13.27
C VAL A 171 -6.22 -9.73 -12.34
N GLY A 172 -6.82 -10.78 -12.88
CA GLY A 172 -7.55 -11.80 -12.13
C GLY A 172 -6.79 -13.11 -12.06
N TRP A 173 -6.79 -13.74 -10.90
CA TRP A 173 -6.29 -15.12 -10.73
C TRP A 173 -7.41 -16.03 -10.25
N ASP A 174 -7.47 -17.20 -10.86
CA ASP A 174 -8.36 -18.27 -10.43
C ASP A 174 -8.02 -18.74 -9.00
N ILE A 175 -9.03 -19.18 -8.26
CA ILE A 175 -8.89 -19.66 -6.88
C ILE A 175 -7.87 -20.79 -6.76
N ILE A 176 -7.86 -21.73 -7.71
CA ILE A 176 -6.93 -22.86 -7.70
C ILE A 176 -5.50 -22.35 -7.88
N LYS A 177 -5.25 -21.49 -8.90
CA LYS A 177 -3.94 -20.84 -9.10
C LYS A 177 -3.50 -20.07 -7.85
N SER A 178 -4.39 -19.30 -7.28
CA SER A 178 -4.09 -18.49 -6.10
C SER A 178 -3.67 -19.34 -4.90
N PHE A 179 -4.35 -20.45 -4.67
CA PHE A 179 -4.03 -21.36 -3.58
C PHE A 179 -2.75 -22.18 -3.86
N GLU A 180 -2.48 -22.56 -5.08
CA GLU A 180 -1.19 -23.15 -5.43
C GLU A 180 -0.02 -22.19 -5.17
N GLU A 181 -0.20 -20.89 -5.44
CA GLU A 181 0.81 -19.89 -5.10
C GLU A 181 0.92 -19.65 -3.57
N MET A 182 -0.19 -19.74 -2.81
CA MET A 182 -0.15 -19.73 -1.35
C MET A 182 0.63 -20.92 -0.79
N LYS A 183 0.42 -22.12 -1.31
CA LYS A 183 1.13 -23.36 -0.92
C LYS A 183 2.65 -23.27 -1.15
N LYS A 184 3.08 -22.42 -2.08
CA LYS A 184 4.51 -22.10 -2.33
C LYS A 184 5.05 -20.99 -1.43
N GLY A 185 4.22 -20.38 -0.58
CA GLY A 185 4.60 -19.23 0.25
C GLY A 185 4.82 -17.95 -0.55
N ASN A 186 4.19 -17.80 -1.72
CA ASN A 186 4.34 -16.60 -2.55
C ASN A 186 3.82 -15.36 -1.82
N PRO A 187 4.70 -14.41 -1.43
CA PRO A 187 4.29 -13.26 -0.64
C PRO A 187 3.40 -12.27 -1.41
N LEU A 188 3.37 -12.35 -2.75
CA LEU A 188 2.53 -11.49 -3.57
C LEU A 188 1.04 -11.78 -3.32
N ILE A 189 0.64 -13.06 -3.42
CA ILE A 189 -0.75 -13.46 -3.17
C ILE A 189 -1.14 -13.24 -1.71
N LEU A 190 -0.25 -13.56 -0.75
CA LEU A 190 -0.50 -13.32 0.67
C LEU A 190 -0.73 -11.83 0.96
N ASN A 191 0.05 -10.96 0.34
CA ASN A 191 -0.08 -9.52 0.48
C ASN A 191 -1.38 -8.99 -0.14
N TRP A 192 -1.84 -9.55 -1.26
CA TRP A 192 -3.11 -9.16 -1.88
C TRP A 192 -4.31 -9.59 -1.02
N LEU A 193 -4.31 -10.81 -0.52
CA LEU A 193 -5.38 -11.33 0.33
C LEU A 193 -5.50 -10.61 1.67
N THR A 194 -4.39 -10.13 2.24
CA THR A 194 -4.38 -9.32 3.47
C THR A 194 -4.67 -7.83 3.23
N SER A 195 -4.78 -7.41 1.97
CA SER A 195 -5.10 -6.03 1.63
C SER A 195 -6.57 -5.75 1.84
N ARG A 196 -6.90 -4.49 2.21
CA ARG A 196 -8.29 -4.05 2.25
C ARG A 196 -8.90 -4.14 0.85
N SER A 197 -10.08 -4.75 0.76
CA SER A 197 -10.93 -4.69 -0.42
C SER A 197 -11.98 -3.60 -0.25
N ASP A 198 -12.12 -2.75 -1.27
CA ASP A 198 -13.17 -1.73 -1.29
C ASP A 198 -14.37 -2.15 -2.18
N TRP A 199 -14.25 -3.28 -2.90
CA TRP A 199 -15.21 -3.69 -3.93
C TRP A 199 -15.76 -5.11 -3.76
N THR A 200 -15.39 -5.81 -2.71
CA THR A 200 -15.93 -7.13 -2.39
C THR A 200 -17.08 -6.98 -1.40
N THR A 201 -18.22 -7.55 -1.72
CA THR A 201 -19.43 -7.49 -0.89
C THR A 201 -19.59 -8.69 0.03
N ASP A 202 -19.16 -9.88 -0.40
CA ASP A 202 -19.16 -11.10 0.42
C ASP A 202 -17.77 -11.34 1.02
N ASN A 203 -17.69 -11.23 2.34
CA ASN A 203 -16.47 -11.46 3.10
C ASN A 203 -16.40 -12.87 3.72
N SER A 204 -17.37 -13.74 3.50
CA SER A 204 -17.42 -15.07 4.15
C SER A 204 -16.21 -15.93 3.76
N PHE A 205 -15.86 -15.94 2.48
CA PHE A 205 -14.69 -16.63 1.92
C PHE A 205 -13.39 -16.18 2.60
N ILE A 206 -13.16 -14.88 2.67
CA ILE A 206 -11.90 -14.35 3.23
C ILE A 206 -11.78 -14.60 4.72
N HIS A 207 -12.88 -14.65 5.47
CA HIS A 207 -12.87 -14.97 6.89
C HIS A 207 -12.41 -16.40 7.17
N GLU A 208 -12.75 -17.36 6.30
CA GLU A 208 -12.24 -18.73 6.40
C GLU A 208 -10.75 -18.82 6.03
N LEU A 209 -10.31 -18.01 5.10
CA LEU A 209 -8.94 -18.02 4.59
C LEU A 209 -7.92 -17.29 5.50
N MET A 210 -8.33 -16.19 6.13
CA MET A 210 -7.47 -15.34 6.95
C MET A 210 -6.61 -16.06 7.99
N PRO A 211 -7.14 -17.08 8.75
CA PRO A 211 -6.34 -17.82 9.72
C PRO A 211 -5.23 -18.67 9.12
N LEU A 212 -5.32 -19.02 7.82
CA LEU A 212 -4.35 -19.86 7.12
C LEU A 212 -3.20 -19.03 6.52
N ILE A 213 -3.43 -17.76 6.21
CA ILE A 213 -2.44 -16.89 5.55
C ILE A 213 -1.12 -16.83 6.31
N PRO A 214 -1.06 -16.64 7.65
CA PRO A 214 0.21 -16.63 8.39
C PRO A 214 0.97 -17.96 8.31
N GLN A 215 0.29 -19.08 8.12
CA GLN A 215 0.87 -20.41 8.03
C GLN A 215 1.46 -20.69 6.63
N CYS A 216 1.06 -19.90 5.64
CA CYS A 216 1.64 -19.92 4.30
C CYS A 216 2.81 -18.95 4.13
N PHE A 217 3.19 -18.20 5.17
CA PHE A 217 4.26 -17.22 5.12
C PHE A 217 5.60 -17.81 5.60
N ASP A 218 6.63 -17.66 4.77
CA ASP A 218 8.02 -17.94 5.14
C ASP A 218 8.90 -16.72 4.83
N ALA A 219 9.61 -16.24 5.83
CA ALA A 219 10.40 -15.02 5.73
C ALA A 219 11.51 -15.12 4.68
N LYS A 220 12.21 -16.26 4.61
CA LYS A 220 13.32 -16.44 3.64
C LYS A 220 12.80 -16.48 2.20
N THR A 221 11.73 -17.22 1.96
CA THR A 221 11.03 -17.27 0.65
C THR A 221 10.54 -15.87 0.25
N ALA A 222 9.98 -15.13 1.18
CA ALA A 222 9.50 -13.78 0.93
C ALA A 222 10.66 -12.81 0.62
N ILE A 223 11.78 -12.88 1.35
CA ILE A 223 13.00 -12.10 1.04
C ILE A 223 13.52 -12.45 -0.36
N ALA A 224 13.62 -13.73 -0.71
CA ALA A 224 14.06 -14.16 -2.03
C ALA A 224 13.13 -13.65 -3.14
N TYR A 225 11.83 -13.65 -2.91
CA TYR A 225 10.86 -13.09 -3.84
C TYR A 225 11.10 -11.59 -4.07
N TYR A 226 11.17 -10.79 -3.00
CA TYR A 226 11.38 -9.34 -3.12
C TYR A 226 12.76 -9.00 -3.71
N TYR A 227 13.78 -9.77 -3.36
CA TYR A 227 15.08 -9.63 -3.99
C TYR A 227 15.00 -9.86 -5.51
N ASN A 228 14.49 -10.99 -5.95
CA ASN A 228 14.46 -11.35 -7.37
C ASN A 228 13.56 -10.44 -8.20
N THR A 229 12.39 -10.04 -7.67
CA THR A 229 11.39 -9.28 -8.43
C THR A 229 11.56 -7.77 -8.36
N HIS A 230 12.20 -7.22 -7.34
CA HIS A 230 12.32 -5.78 -7.13
C HIS A 230 13.76 -5.29 -7.10
N ILE A 231 14.67 -6.02 -6.44
CA ILE A 231 16.06 -5.59 -6.30
C ILE A 231 16.84 -5.98 -7.54
N ALA A 232 16.93 -7.26 -7.86
CA ALA A 232 17.75 -7.76 -8.98
C ALA A 232 17.33 -7.19 -10.34
N LEU A 233 16.02 -7.03 -10.58
CA LEU A 233 15.50 -6.46 -11.84
C LEU A 233 15.79 -4.95 -11.99
N ASN A 234 16.05 -4.25 -10.90
CA ASN A 234 16.33 -2.81 -10.89
C ASN A 234 17.77 -2.51 -10.44
N ASP A 235 18.64 -3.50 -10.33
CA ASP A 235 20.04 -3.33 -9.91
C ASP A 235 20.88 -2.80 -11.07
N ILE A 236 20.97 -1.47 -11.16
CA ILE A 236 21.78 -0.74 -12.13
C ILE A 236 22.83 0.10 -11.40
N ASP A 237 23.82 0.60 -12.16
CA ASP A 237 24.80 1.53 -11.59
C ASP A 237 24.24 2.93 -11.46
N TYR A 238 23.50 3.17 -10.38
CA TYR A 238 22.85 4.46 -10.08
C TYR A 238 23.80 5.65 -9.93
N LYS A 239 25.13 5.43 -9.88
CA LYS A 239 26.12 6.50 -9.84
C LYS A 239 26.51 6.98 -11.24
N ASN A 240 26.52 6.08 -12.22
CA ASN A 240 27.09 6.30 -13.53
C ASN A 240 26.07 6.16 -14.68
N CYS A 241 24.89 5.61 -14.42
CA CYS A 241 23.84 5.45 -15.43
C CYS A 241 22.68 6.41 -15.21
N GLU A 242 22.02 6.81 -16.28
CA GLU A 242 20.74 7.51 -16.18
C GLU A 242 19.66 6.55 -15.68
N TYR A 243 18.83 7.04 -14.77
CA TYR A 243 17.69 6.29 -14.22
C TYR A 243 16.54 7.24 -13.88
N SER A 244 15.32 6.69 -13.86
CA SER A 244 14.19 7.45 -13.34
C SER A 244 14.13 7.34 -11.81
N LEU A 245 13.76 8.42 -11.14
CA LEU A 245 13.56 8.42 -9.69
C LEU A 245 12.55 7.35 -9.24
N LYS A 246 11.54 7.07 -10.08
CA LYS A 246 10.57 5.99 -9.86
C LYS A 246 11.26 4.62 -9.86
N GLN A 247 12.19 4.37 -10.78
CA GLN A 247 12.95 3.10 -10.84
C GLN A 247 13.81 2.91 -9.59
N PHE A 248 14.54 3.96 -9.17
CA PHE A 248 15.30 3.91 -7.93
C PHE A 248 14.41 3.66 -6.70
N PHE A 249 13.22 4.27 -6.66
CA PHE A 249 12.27 4.04 -5.57
C PHE A 249 11.70 2.61 -5.55
N TYR A 250 11.53 1.98 -6.72
CA TYR A 250 11.19 0.54 -6.79
C TYR A 250 12.29 -0.34 -6.20
N TYR A 251 13.54 -0.03 -6.51
CA TYR A 251 14.70 -0.69 -5.94
C TYR A 251 14.75 -0.56 -4.42
N LEU A 252 14.63 0.66 -3.90
CA LEU A 252 14.55 0.95 -2.46
C LEU A 252 13.39 0.21 -1.79
N ARG A 253 12.22 0.20 -2.42
CA ARG A 253 11.06 -0.54 -1.88
C ARG A 253 11.36 -2.01 -1.72
N GLY A 254 12.03 -2.63 -2.67
CA GLY A 254 12.47 -4.02 -2.56
C GLY A 254 13.35 -4.23 -1.33
N ILE A 255 14.35 -3.38 -1.13
CA ILE A 255 15.27 -3.40 0.01
C ILE A 255 14.51 -3.23 1.33
N LEU A 256 13.65 -2.22 1.44
CA LEU A 256 12.86 -1.98 2.64
C LEU A 256 11.90 -3.13 2.94
N SER A 257 11.35 -3.78 1.90
CA SER A 257 10.50 -4.96 2.07
C SER A 257 11.29 -6.14 2.65
N CYS A 258 12.49 -6.41 2.14
CA CYS A 258 13.37 -7.44 2.68
C CYS A 258 13.75 -7.16 4.13
N LYS A 259 14.12 -5.91 4.43
CA LYS A 259 14.49 -5.48 5.78
C LYS A 259 13.31 -5.59 6.76
N TRP A 260 12.13 -5.21 6.33
CA TRP A 260 10.92 -5.38 7.13
C TRP A 260 10.64 -6.84 7.46
N ILE A 261 10.72 -7.72 6.46
CA ILE A 261 10.49 -9.15 6.64
C ILE A 261 11.50 -9.73 7.62
N GLU A 262 12.77 -9.37 7.49
CA GLU A 262 13.84 -9.84 8.39
C GLU A 262 13.62 -9.38 9.82
N GLU A 263 13.27 -8.10 10.05
CA GLU A 263 13.14 -7.55 11.41
C GLU A 263 11.77 -7.84 12.06
N LYS A 264 10.70 -7.86 11.27
CA LYS A 264 9.32 -7.96 11.79
C LYS A 264 8.67 -9.33 11.57
N ASN A 265 9.31 -10.21 10.79
CA ASN A 265 8.78 -11.53 10.42
C ASN A 265 7.32 -11.48 9.93
N SER A 266 7.02 -10.50 9.08
CA SER A 266 5.67 -10.26 8.55
C SER A 266 5.71 -9.67 7.15
N LEU A 267 4.56 -9.70 6.45
CA LEU A 267 4.42 -9.08 5.14
C LEU A 267 4.66 -7.56 5.22
N PRO A 268 5.35 -6.97 4.22
CA PRO A 268 5.67 -5.55 4.23
C PRO A 268 4.40 -4.69 4.06
N PRO A 269 4.24 -3.63 4.87
CA PRO A 269 3.15 -2.67 4.77
C PRO A 269 3.42 -1.59 3.70
N TYR A 270 2.76 -0.44 3.80
CA TYR A 270 3.06 0.72 2.96
C TYR A 270 4.51 1.18 3.09
N VAL A 271 5.07 1.71 2.00
CA VAL A 271 6.47 2.18 1.97
C VAL A 271 6.74 3.22 3.07
N TYR A 272 5.82 4.15 3.29
CA TYR A 272 5.93 5.16 4.34
C TYR A 272 6.21 4.54 5.72
N LYS A 273 5.40 3.55 6.12
CA LYS A 273 5.56 2.85 7.40
C LYS A 273 6.91 2.13 7.48
N MET A 274 7.34 1.51 6.39
CA MET A 274 8.62 0.77 6.39
C MET A 274 9.80 1.68 6.71
N TYR A 275 9.98 2.81 6.02
CA TYR A 275 11.16 3.63 6.27
C TYR A 275 11.11 4.33 7.62
N GLU A 276 9.93 4.72 8.11
CA GLU A 276 9.82 5.32 9.45
C GLU A 276 10.19 4.34 10.56
N GLU A 277 9.66 3.13 10.52
CA GLU A 277 9.90 2.14 11.57
C GLU A 277 11.29 1.46 11.48
N LEU A 278 11.84 1.30 10.27
CA LEU A 278 13.11 0.61 10.07
C LEU A 278 14.33 1.53 10.15
N LEU A 279 14.18 2.80 9.79
CA LEU A 279 15.31 3.73 9.66
C LEU A 279 15.23 4.88 10.65
N GLY A 280 14.10 5.05 11.34
CA GLY A 280 13.90 6.09 12.34
C GLY A 280 14.16 7.50 11.80
N ASP A 281 14.70 8.37 12.66
CA ASP A 281 15.03 9.77 12.32
C ASP A 281 16.48 9.87 11.81
N SER A 282 16.75 9.26 10.63
CA SER A 282 18.05 9.26 9.98
C SER A 282 18.06 10.13 8.71
N GLU A 283 19.24 10.57 8.27
CA GLU A 283 19.39 11.29 7.00
C GLU A 283 18.88 10.48 5.81
N ILE A 284 19.12 9.17 5.81
CA ILE A 284 18.61 8.23 4.79
C ILE A 284 17.08 8.21 4.81
N SER A 285 16.45 8.13 5.98
CA SER A 285 14.99 8.18 6.12
C SER A 285 14.42 9.49 5.60
N HIS A 286 15.07 10.61 5.91
CA HIS A 286 14.66 11.93 5.43
C HIS A 286 14.76 12.05 3.91
N GLU A 287 15.82 11.51 3.30
CA GLU A 287 15.97 11.52 1.85
C GLU A 287 14.94 10.62 1.17
N ILE A 288 14.68 9.42 1.70
CA ILE A 288 13.62 8.53 1.19
C ILE A 288 12.25 9.20 1.28
N ARG A 289 11.95 9.89 2.38
CA ARG A 289 10.74 10.70 2.53
C ARG A 289 10.65 11.79 1.47
N HIS A 290 11.75 12.47 1.19
CA HIS A 290 11.81 13.51 0.16
C HIS A 290 11.53 12.93 -1.24
N ILE A 291 12.13 11.80 -1.59
CA ILE A 291 11.86 11.08 -2.85
C ILE A 291 10.37 10.69 -2.94
N TRP A 292 9.82 10.14 -1.86
CA TRP A 292 8.41 9.80 -1.79
C TRP A 292 7.50 11.01 -2.07
N TYR A 293 7.82 12.17 -1.51
CA TYR A 293 7.11 13.42 -1.80
C TYR A 293 7.22 13.83 -3.27
N ILE A 294 8.41 13.79 -3.85
CA ILE A 294 8.60 14.09 -5.28
C ILE A 294 7.71 13.19 -6.14
N LEU A 295 7.63 11.91 -5.81
CA LEU A 295 6.84 10.94 -6.59
C LEU A 295 5.34 11.15 -6.44
N THR A 296 4.87 11.39 -5.22
CA THR A 296 3.43 11.53 -4.91
C THR A 296 2.86 12.88 -5.35
N LEU A 297 3.67 13.93 -5.30
CA LEU A 297 3.20 15.30 -5.47
C LEU A 297 3.59 15.91 -6.82
N ARG A 298 4.29 15.15 -7.68
CA ARG A 298 4.81 15.63 -8.96
C ARG A 298 5.53 16.97 -8.87
N VAL A 299 6.35 17.16 -7.84
CA VAL A 299 7.28 18.26 -7.79
C VAL A 299 8.21 18.15 -9.03
N PRO A 300 8.57 19.25 -9.71
CA PRO A 300 9.51 19.18 -10.82
C PRO A 300 10.75 18.39 -10.44
N ARG A 301 11.13 17.41 -11.27
CA ARG A 301 12.15 16.40 -10.96
C ARG A 301 13.49 16.74 -11.56
N GLU A 302 13.55 17.79 -12.41
CA GLU A 302 14.60 18.01 -13.41
C GLU A 302 15.99 18.18 -12.79
N ASP A 303 16.08 18.53 -11.50
CA ASP A 303 17.36 18.76 -10.83
C ASP A 303 17.61 17.86 -9.59
N TYR A 304 16.68 16.94 -9.25
CA TYR A 304 16.87 16.12 -8.06
C TYR A 304 17.78 14.92 -8.34
N LYS A 305 18.93 14.90 -7.69
CA LYS A 305 19.85 13.76 -7.69
C LYS A 305 19.85 13.08 -6.34
N VAL A 306 19.71 11.75 -6.36
CA VAL A 306 19.85 10.93 -5.16
C VAL A 306 21.29 11.04 -4.64
N SER A 307 21.42 11.17 -3.31
CA SER A 307 22.74 11.28 -2.70
C SER A 307 23.57 9.99 -2.88
N SER A 308 24.90 10.14 -2.91
CA SER A 308 25.78 8.98 -2.94
C SER A 308 25.64 8.11 -1.69
N GLN A 309 25.33 8.72 -0.54
CA GLN A 309 25.10 8.02 0.72
C GLN A 309 23.90 7.06 0.63
N LEU A 310 22.76 7.52 0.07
CA LEU A 310 21.60 6.66 -0.09
C LEU A 310 21.81 5.57 -1.15
N ILE A 311 22.55 5.88 -2.23
CA ILE A 311 22.92 4.90 -3.25
C ILE A 311 23.84 3.81 -2.65
N ASP A 312 24.83 4.20 -1.85
CA ASP A 312 25.76 3.24 -1.23
C ASP A 312 25.04 2.37 -0.20
N TYR A 313 24.19 2.95 0.64
CA TYR A 313 23.31 2.21 1.55
C TYR A 313 22.47 1.18 0.78
N ALA A 314 21.82 1.60 -0.29
CA ALA A 314 20.97 0.71 -1.07
C ALA A 314 21.74 -0.45 -1.70
N LYS A 315 22.95 -0.19 -2.23
CA LYS A 315 23.84 -1.23 -2.78
C LYS A 315 24.33 -2.22 -1.73
N GLU A 316 24.69 -1.74 -0.55
CA GLU A 316 25.11 -2.58 0.58
C GLU A 316 23.99 -3.53 1.00
N GLN A 317 22.80 -2.99 1.21
CA GLN A 317 21.63 -3.79 1.58
C GLN A 317 21.24 -4.80 0.49
N ALA A 318 21.29 -4.38 -0.78
CA ALA A 318 21.01 -5.29 -1.91
C ALA A 318 21.98 -6.48 -1.94
N ASN A 319 23.27 -6.23 -1.73
CA ASN A 319 24.29 -7.29 -1.68
C ASN A 319 24.06 -8.24 -0.50
N TYR A 320 23.64 -7.71 0.65
CA TYR A 320 23.29 -8.51 1.82
C TYR A 320 22.09 -9.44 1.51
N TYR A 321 20.99 -8.90 0.99
CA TYR A 321 19.81 -9.71 0.67
C TYR A 321 20.02 -10.67 -0.50
N LYS A 322 20.96 -10.38 -1.40
CA LYS A 322 21.41 -11.33 -2.42
C LYS A 322 21.91 -12.64 -1.81
N GLN A 323 22.71 -12.55 -0.76
CA GLN A 323 23.26 -13.74 -0.10
C GLN A 323 22.16 -14.57 0.57
N ILE A 324 21.18 -13.91 1.17
CA ILE A 324 20.02 -14.59 1.76
C ILE A 324 19.21 -15.27 0.66
N ALA A 325 18.89 -14.56 -0.43
CA ALA A 325 18.09 -15.09 -1.53
C ALA A 325 18.74 -16.31 -2.23
N LEU A 326 20.06 -16.32 -2.35
CA LEU A 326 20.81 -17.45 -2.92
C LEU A 326 20.82 -18.70 -2.03
N GLY A 327 20.63 -18.52 -0.72
CA GLY A 327 20.63 -19.60 0.28
C GLY A 327 19.25 -20.16 0.62
N VAL A 328 18.20 -19.75 -0.10
CA VAL A 328 16.83 -20.21 0.20
C VAL A 328 16.59 -21.61 -0.35
N SER A 329 16.16 -22.52 0.53
CA SER A 329 15.61 -23.81 0.15
C SER A 329 14.12 -23.68 -0.18
N GLU A 330 13.58 -24.60 -0.95
CA GLU A 330 12.15 -24.65 -1.26
C GLU A 330 11.34 -24.73 0.04
N PHE A 331 10.47 -23.75 0.25
CA PHE A 331 9.51 -23.75 1.34
C PHE A 331 8.28 -24.55 0.94
N LYS A 332 7.77 -25.34 1.88
CA LYS A 332 6.52 -26.09 1.72
C LYS A 332 5.60 -25.79 2.90
N VAL A 333 4.41 -25.34 2.57
CA VAL A 333 3.34 -25.20 3.55
C VAL A 333 2.97 -26.59 4.09
N PRO A 334 2.68 -26.74 5.40
CA PRO A 334 2.28 -28.00 5.99
C PRO A 334 1.10 -28.66 5.27
N ASP A 335 1.11 -29.99 5.15
CA ASP A 335 0.12 -30.75 4.37
C ASP A 335 -1.31 -30.55 4.89
N ASP A 336 -1.50 -30.39 6.19
CA ASP A 336 -2.81 -30.12 6.81
C ASP A 336 -3.36 -28.74 6.43
N ILE A 337 -2.49 -27.74 6.25
CA ILE A 337 -2.86 -26.42 5.75
C ILE A 337 -3.19 -26.47 4.26
N CYS A 338 -2.42 -27.23 3.49
CA CYS A 338 -2.72 -27.47 2.06
C CYS A 338 -4.11 -28.11 1.89
N GLN A 339 -4.44 -29.11 2.70
CA GLN A 339 -5.76 -29.77 2.68
C GLN A 339 -6.89 -28.80 3.07
N GLN A 340 -6.68 -27.90 4.04
CA GLN A 340 -7.66 -26.88 4.39
C GLN A 340 -7.88 -25.86 3.26
N LEU A 341 -6.80 -25.43 2.57
CA LEU A 341 -6.91 -24.58 1.38
C LEU A 341 -7.73 -25.27 0.27
N ASP A 342 -7.44 -26.55 -0.02
CA ASP A 342 -8.18 -27.31 -1.04
C ASP A 342 -9.67 -27.45 -0.67
N ALA A 343 -9.98 -27.73 0.59
CA ALA A 343 -11.36 -27.82 1.07
C ALA A 343 -12.11 -26.47 0.95
N ILE A 344 -11.44 -25.34 1.23
CA ILE A 344 -12.03 -24.01 1.04
C ILE A 344 -12.29 -23.73 -0.44
N ALA A 345 -11.36 -24.10 -1.34
CA ALA A 345 -11.54 -23.93 -2.78
C ALA A 345 -12.76 -24.75 -3.27
N GLU A 346 -12.81 -26.06 -2.95
CA GLU A 346 -13.92 -26.94 -3.31
C GLU A 346 -15.27 -26.41 -2.80
N LYS A 347 -15.35 -26.07 -1.52
CA LYS A 347 -16.55 -25.51 -0.91
C LYS A 347 -17.00 -24.22 -1.61
N THR A 348 -16.06 -23.35 -1.93
CA THR A 348 -16.35 -22.07 -2.59
C THR A 348 -16.88 -22.27 -4.00
N ILE A 349 -16.22 -23.13 -4.80
CA ILE A 349 -16.63 -23.47 -6.16
C ILE A 349 -18.04 -24.09 -6.17
N HIS A 350 -18.33 -25.01 -5.23
CA HIS A 350 -19.65 -25.65 -5.16
C HIS A 350 -20.76 -24.70 -4.71
N ARG A 351 -20.49 -23.77 -3.80
CA ARG A 351 -21.47 -22.80 -3.33
C ARG A 351 -22.02 -21.94 -4.48
N ILE A 352 -21.19 -21.52 -5.39
CA ILE A 352 -21.56 -20.64 -6.52
C ILE A 352 -22.50 -21.33 -7.49
N SER A 353 -22.49 -22.66 -7.60
CA SER A 353 -23.43 -23.38 -8.45
C SER A 353 -24.88 -23.44 -7.89
N THR A 354 -25.07 -23.01 -6.65
CA THR A 354 -26.38 -23.06 -5.96
C THR A 354 -27.02 -21.70 -5.77
N GLU A 355 -26.30 -20.62 -6.03
CA GLU A 355 -26.78 -19.24 -6.11
C GLU A 355 -27.13 -18.83 -7.54
#